data_8d9e10db8e40035c2cec59ceee380cdf
#
_entry.id   8d9e10db8e40035c2cec59ceee380cdf
#
_cell.length_a   1.000
_cell.length_b   1.000
_cell.length_c   1.000
_cell.angle_alpha   90.00
_cell.angle_beta   90.00
_cell.angle_gamma   90.00
#
_symmetry.space_group_name_H-M   'P 1'
#
loop_
_entity.id
_entity.type
_entity.pdbx_description
1 polymer ?
#
loop_
_entity_poly.entity_id
_entity_poly.type
_entity_poly.pdbx_seq_one_letter_code
_entity_poly.pdbx_strand_id
1 'polypeptide(L)'
;DMSLRITVPSLEATLGKTVTFIERPDRGTIDAAADDAVILVENTRFTSMEEQNDPQMAQFLSSLGDVYCNDAFSAAHRAHASTEGVARLLPACAGLLMEAELRALDQALGNPQKPVLAVVGGAKVSSKIDLLKNLVSKVDALAIGGGMANTFLAARGYSVGKSLCEHDLTATAK
;
A
#
# COMPACT_ATOMS: atom_id res chain seq x y z
N ASP A 1 12.95 -14.00 12.55
CA ASP A 1 13.28 -14.37 11.19
C ASP A 1 12.20 -13.82 10.26
N MET A 2 12.59 -13.09 9.23
CA MET A 2 11.66 -12.46 8.26
C MET A 2 11.79 -13.08 6.86
N SER A 3 12.34 -14.30 6.78
CA SER A 3 12.40 -15.05 5.54
C SER A 3 11.00 -15.44 5.05
N LEU A 4 10.75 -15.29 3.76
CA LEU A 4 9.50 -15.69 3.13
C LEU A 4 9.37 -17.20 2.98
N ARG A 5 10.41 -17.98 3.24
CA ARG A 5 10.37 -19.46 3.20
C ARG A 5 9.24 -20.04 4.04
N ILE A 6 8.91 -19.41 5.17
CA ILE A 6 7.85 -19.87 6.06
C ILE A 6 6.45 -19.81 5.42
N THR A 7 6.27 -19.03 4.35
CA THR A 7 4.98 -18.86 3.66
C THR A 7 4.74 -19.93 2.58
N VAL A 8 5.79 -20.68 2.18
CA VAL A 8 5.72 -21.67 1.09
C VAL A 8 4.58 -22.69 1.29
N PRO A 9 4.42 -23.35 2.47
CA PRO A 9 3.35 -24.33 2.63
C PRO A 9 1.95 -23.74 2.46
N SER A 10 1.74 -22.49 2.93
CA SER A 10 0.46 -21.79 2.78
C SER A 10 0.19 -21.42 1.32
N LEU A 11 1.22 -20.98 0.59
CA LEU A 11 1.10 -20.68 -0.84
C LEU A 11 0.77 -21.95 -1.64
N GLU A 12 1.45 -23.05 -1.41
CA GLU A 12 1.19 -24.33 -2.07
C GLU A 12 -0.23 -24.82 -1.82
N ALA A 13 -0.68 -24.74 -0.56
CA ALA A 13 -2.04 -25.13 -0.20
C ALA A 13 -3.10 -24.26 -0.89
N THR A 14 -2.83 -22.95 -1.05
CA THR A 14 -3.76 -22.02 -1.68
C THR A 14 -3.77 -22.16 -3.21
N LEU A 15 -2.60 -22.33 -3.81
CA LEU A 15 -2.45 -22.40 -5.27
C LEU A 15 -2.74 -23.79 -5.84
N GLY A 16 -2.69 -24.83 -5.01
CA GLY A 16 -2.75 -26.23 -5.46
C GLY A 16 -1.56 -26.64 -6.35
N LYS A 17 -0.44 -25.92 -6.24
CA LYS A 17 0.79 -26.11 -7.03
C LYS A 17 2.02 -26.06 -6.13
N THR A 18 3.09 -26.71 -6.55
CA THR A 18 4.41 -26.59 -5.89
C THR A 18 4.96 -25.18 -6.07
N VAL A 19 5.54 -24.64 -5.01
CA VAL A 19 6.22 -23.34 -5.00
C VAL A 19 7.71 -23.54 -4.78
N THR A 20 8.52 -23.15 -5.76
CA THR A 20 9.97 -23.18 -5.65
C THR A 20 10.48 -21.93 -4.95
N PHE A 21 11.07 -22.10 -3.77
CA PHE A 21 11.67 -20.99 -3.04
C PHE A 21 13.13 -20.79 -3.43
N ILE A 22 13.50 -19.56 -3.82
CA ILE A 22 14.88 -19.22 -4.24
C ILE A 22 15.38 -18.02 -3.41
N GLU A 23 16.42 -18.25 -2.62
CA GLU A 23 17.02 -17.19 -1.79
C GLU A 23 17.77 -16.15 -2.61
N ARG A 24 18.49 -16.60 -3.63
CA ARG A 24 19.31 -15.76 -4.52
C ARG A 24 19.04 -16.13 -5.96
N PRO A 25 18.00 -15.55 -6.56
CA PRO A 25 17.65 -15.84 -7.94
C PRO A 25 18.68 -15.25 -8.90
N ASP A 26 18.86 -15.94 -10.02
CA ASP A 26 19.51 -15.40 -11.20
C ASP A 26 18.71 -15.81 -12.44
N ARG A 27 18.97 -15.19 -13.58
CA ARG A 27 18.21 -15.45 -14.82
C ARG A 27 18.31 -16.94 -15.23
N GLY A 28 19.48 -17.54 -15.08
CA GLY A 28 19.66 -18.95 -15.47
C GLY A 28 18.80 -19.89 -14.63
N THR A 29 18.68 -19.65 -13.33
CA THR A 29 17.80 -20.42 -12.44
C THR A 29 16.33 -20.24 -12.80
N ILE A 30 15.93 -19.02 -13.18
CA ILE A 30 14.55 -18.73 -13.60
C ILE A 30 14.25 -19.43 -14.94
N ASP A 31 15.13 -19.31 -15.93
CA ASP A 31 14.95 -19.90 -17.27
C ASP A 31 14.99 -21.44 -17.26
N ALA A 32 15.60 -22.06 -16.25
CA ALA A 32 15.59 -23.50 -16.06
C ALA A 32 14.28 -24.04 -15.45
N ALA A 33 13.43 -23.18 -14.94
CA ALA A 33 12.14 -23.58 -14.38
C ALA A 33 11.13 -23.93 -15.49
N ALA A 34 10.12 -24.75 -15.13
CA ALA A 34 9.03 -25.03 -16.06
C ALA A 34 8.20 -23.80 -16.36
N ASP A 35 7.58 -23.73 -17.54
CA ASP A 35 6.80 -22.56 -17.99
C ASP A 35 5.64 -22.18 -17.05
N ASP A 36 5.12 -23.14 -16.29
CA ASP A 36 4.04 -22.93 -15.32
C ASP A 36 4.51 -22.90 -13.85
N ALA A 37 5.83 -22.85 -13.64
CA ALA A 37 6.41 -22.83 -12.30
C ALA A 37 6.02 -21.57 -11.52
N VAL A 38 5.77 -21.77 -10.24
CA VAL A 38 5.62 -20.67 -9.29
C VAL A 38 6.90 -20.56 -8.48
N ILE A 39 7.56 -19.42 -8.59
CA ILE A 39 8.81 -19.13 -7.89
C ILE A 39 8.57 -18.05 -6.85
N LEU A 40 8.92 -18.35 -5.60
CA LEU A 40 8.94 -17.38 -4.51
C LEU A 40 10.40 -16.96 -4.26
N VAL A 41 10.67 -15.70 -4.45
CA VAL A 41 11.97 -15.10 -4.15
C VAL A 41 12.01 -14.65 -2.70
N GLU A 42 13.19 -14.68 -2.08
CA GLU A 42 13.39 -14.21 -0.72
C GLU A 42 13.04 -12.72 -0.54
N ASN A 43 12.79 -12.34 0.68
CA ASN A 43 12.39 -10.99 1.08
C ASN A 43 13.36 -9.93 0.51
N THR A 44 12.89 -9.12 -0.40
CA THR A 44 13.66 -8.06 -1.05
C THR A 44 14.21 -7.03 -0.05
N ARG A 45 13.56 -6.87 1.10
CA ARG A 45 14.00 -5.95 2.17
C ARG A 45 15.14 -6.46 3.05
N PHE A 46 15.72 -7.62 2.73
CA PHE A 46 16.99 -8.03 3.37
C PHE A 46 18.17 -7.20 2.88
N THR A 47 18.02 -6.41 1.84
CA THR A 47 18.96 -5.39 1.41
C THR A 47 18.36 -3.99 1.52
N SER A 48 19.16 -3.02 1.97
CA SER A 48 18.75 -1.61 1.98
C SER A 48 18.53 -1.01 0.60
N MET A 49 19.11 -1.62 -0.44
CA MET A 49 18.95 -1.19 -1.84
C MET A 49 17.48 -1.21 -2.29
N GLU A 50 16.67 -2.11 -1.74
CA GLU A 50 15.23 -2.18 -2.00
C GLU A 50 14.53 -0.87 -1.61
N GLU A 51 14.65 -0.48 -0.33
CA GLU A 51 13.96 0.69 0.20
C GLU A 51 14.53 2.03 -0.32
N GLN A 52 15.78 2.03 -0.79
CA GLN A 52 16.43 3.19 -1.41
C GLN A 52 16.07 3.36 -2.88
N ASN A 53 15.27 2.46 -3.44
CA ASN A 53 14.97 2.43 -4.88
C ASN A 53 16.26 2.41 -5.73
N ASP A 54 17.24 1.62 -5.30
CA ASP A 54 18.56 1.59 -5.92
C ASP A 54 18.50 1.08 -7.36
N PRO A 55 19.11 1.79 -8.33
CA PRO A 55 19.09 1.40 -9.73
C PRO A 55 19.70 0.02 -10.02
N GLN A 56 20.70 -0.41 -9.26
CA GLN A 56 21.32 -1.73 -9.45
C GLN A 56 20.36 -2.83 -9.00
N MET A 57 19.64 -2.62 -7.89
CA MET A 57 18.60 -3.55 -7.44
C MET A 57 17.44 -3.60 -8.43
N ALA A 58 17.02 -2.47 -8.97
CA ALA A 58 15.98 -2.42 -10.01
C ALA A 58 16.41 -3.17 -11.28
N GLN A 59 17.65 -2.98 -11.73
CA GLN A 59 18.22 -3.72 -12.87
C GLN A 59 18.31 -5.23 -12.59
N PHE A 60 18.75 -5.60 -11.39
CA PHE A 60 18.77 -7.00 -10.98
C PHE A 60 17.37 -7.62 -11.06
N LEU A 61 16.36 -7.00 -10.45
CA LEU A 61 14.98 -7.48 -10.49
C LEU A 61 14.42 -7.55 -11.91
N SER A 62 14.70 -6.54 -12.75
CA SER A 62 14.25 -6.53 -14.14
C SER A 62 14.91 -7.63 -14.99
N SER A 63 16.11 -8.10 -14.61
CA SER A 63 16.76 -9.20 -15.30
C SER A 63 16.12 -10.56 -15.06
N LEU A 64 15.27 -10.71 -14.07
CA LEU A 64 14.62 -11.96 -13.69
C LEU A 64 13.35 -12.25 -14.50
N GLY A 65 12.79 -11.27 -15.21
CA GLY A 65 11.53 -11.47 -15.95
C GLY A 65 11.42 -10.55 -17.15
N ASP A 66 10.38 -10.72 -17.92
CA ASP A 66 10.13 -9.99 -19.16
C ASP A 66 8.99 -8.96 -19.00
N VAL A 67 8.12 -9.15 -18.02
CA VAL A 67 7.00 -8.27 -17.69
C VAL A 67 6.90 -8.12 -16.17
N TYR A 68 6.62 -6.90 -15.72
CA TYR A 68 6.35 -6.62 -14.32
C TYR A 68 4.85 -6.46 -14.07
N CYS A 69 4.32 -7.23 -13.12
CA CYS A 69 2.94 -7.08 -12.67
C CYS A 69 2.93 -6.64 -11.20
N ASN A 70 2.37 -5.45 -10.92
CA ASN A 70 2.16 -5.00 -9.55
C ASN A 70 0.77 -5.40 -9.07
N ASP A 71 0.71 -6.30 -8.11
CA ASP A 71 -0.54 -6.76 -7.48
C ASP A 71 -0.55 -6.55 -5.96
N ALA A 72 0.35 -5.70 -5.45
CA ALA A 72 0.52 -5.39 -4.03
C ALA A 72 0.12 -3.94 -3.73
N PHE A 73 -1.18 -3.66 -3.64
CA PHE A 73 -1.71 -2.31 -3.39
C PHE A 73 -1.13 -1.66 -2.13
N SER A 74 -0.98 -2.43 -1.05
CA SER A 74 -0.43 -1.93 0.22
C SER A 74 1.02 -1.44 0.14
N ALA A 75 1.80 -1.88 -0.85
CA ALA A 75 3.17 -1.48 -1.09
C ALA A 75 3.32 -0.44 -2.22
N ALA A 76 2.30 -0.27 -3.06
CA ALA A 76 2.35 0.53 -4.28
C ALA A 76 2.62 2.03 -4.07
N HIS A 77 2.35 2.56 -2.87
CA HIS A 77 2.61 3.94 -2.50
C HIS A 77 4.08 4.24 -2.19
N ARG A 78 4.96 3.24 -2.21
CA ARG A 78 6.38 3.35 -1.89
C ARG A 78 7.22 3.32 -3.16
N ALA A 79 8.14 4.27 -3.31
CA ALA A 79 9.12 4.27 -4.38
C ALA A 79 10.30 3.36 -4.00
N HIS A 80 10.12 2.05 -4.15
CA HIS A 80 11.13 1.02 -3.88
C HIS A 80 11.60 0.36 -5.18
N ALA A 81 12.73 -0.34 -5.14
CA ALA A 81 13.27 -1.02 -6.33
C ALA A 81 12.29 -2.06 -6.90
N SER A 82 11.61 -2.83 -6.04
CA SER A 82 10.63 -3.85 -6.45
C SER A 82 9.25 -3.29 -6.84
N THR A 83 9.00 -2.00 -6.68
CA THR A 83 7.74 -1.35 -7.08
C THR A 83 7.98 -0.37 -8.22
N GLU A 84 8.61 0.78 -7.95
CA GLU A 84 8.81 1.85 -8.91
C GLU A 84 10.01 1.59 -9.82
N GLY A 85 11.14 1.14 -9.25
CA GLY A 85 12.38 0.95 -10.00
C GLY A 85 12.23 -0.07 -11.13
N VAL A 86 11.76 -1.28 -10.81
CA VAL A 86 11.56 -2.36 -11.81
C VAL A 86 10.49 -1.99 -12.85
N ALA A 87 9.43 -1.28 -12.44
CA ALA A 87 8.35 -0.86 -13.35
C ALA A 87 8.80 0.14 -14.42
N ARG A 88 9.91 0.85 -14.20
CA ARG A 88 10.52 1.75 -15.20
C ARG A 88 11.36 1.02 -16.23
N LEU A 89 11.75 -0.22 -15.97
CA LEU A 89 12.67 -0.99 -16.78
C LEU A 89 11.99 -2.07 -17.62
N LEU A 90 10.76 -2.48 -17.24
CA LEU A 90 10.01 -3.50 -17.93
C LEU A 90 8.63 -3.00 -18.37
N PRO A 91 8.00 -3.63 -19.38
CA PRO A 91 6.58 -3.48 -19.58
C PRO A 91 5.84 -3.79 -18.28
N ALA A 92 5.01 -2.85 -17.80
CA ALA A 92 4.40 -2.93 -16.48
C ALA A 92 2.87 -2.92 -16.57
N CYS A 93 2.21 -3.71 -15.73
CA CYS A 93 0.76 -3.73 -15.60
C CYS A 93 0.32 -3.85 -14.14
N ALA A 94 -0.95 -3.54 -13.89
CA ALA A 94 -1.60 -3.86 -12.63
C ALA A 94 -2.09 -5.31 -12.65
N GLY A 95 -1.99 -6.00 -11.51
CA GLY A 95 -2.64 -7.28 -11.32
C GLY A 95 -4.13 -7.12 -10.97
N LEU A 96 -4.84 -8.25 -10.87
CA LEU A 96 -6.28 -8.26 -10.65
C LEU A 96 -6.69 -7.71 -9.27
N LEU A 97 -5.87 -7.94 -8.23
CA LEU A 97 -6.13 -7.39 -6.91
C LEU A 97 -5.92 -5.87 -6.91
N MET A 98 -4.86 -5.39 -7.55
CA MET A 98 -4.61 -3.96 -7.73
C MET A 98 -5.74 -3.30 -8.50
N GLU A 99 -6.22 -3.92 -9.58
CA GLU A 99 -7.37 -3.43 -10.36
C GLU A 99 -8.62 -3.32 -9.50
N ALA A 100 -8.91 -4.33 -8.66
CA ALA A 100 -10.07 -4.31 -7.77
C ALA A 100 -10.01 -3.16 -6.75
N GLU A 101 -8.82 -2.92 -6.16
CA GLU A 101 -8.60 -1.80 -5.24
C GLU A 101 -8.77 -0.44 -5.93
N LEU A 102 -8.19 -0.27 -7.12
CA LEU A 102 -8.32 0.96 -7.91
C LEU A 102 -9.78 1.23 -8.31
N ARG A 103 -10.51 0.20 -8.72
CA ARG A 103 -11.95 0.32 -9.04
C ARG A 103 -12.78 0.70 -7.80
N ALA A 104 -12.48 0.10 -6.64
CA ALA A 104 -13.17 0.45 -5.39
C ALA A 104 -12.92 1.91 -5.01
N LEU A 105 -11.69 2.41 -5.16
CA LEU A 105 -11.37 3.82 -4.93
C LEU A 105 -12.06 4.76 -5.92
N ASP A 106 -12.12 4.40 -7.19
CA ASP A 106 -12.84 5.18 -8.20
C ASP A 106 -14.35 5.25 -7.90
N GLN A 107 -14.95 4.12 -7.53
CA GLN A 107 -16.35 4.06 -7.10
C GLN A 107 -16.62 4.88 -5.82
N ALA A 108 -15.64 4.96 -4.92
CA ALA A 108 -15.78 5.71 -3.67
C ALA A 108 -15.58 7.23 -3.82
N LEU A 109 -14.65 7.67 -4.70
CA LEU A 109 -14.22 9.07 -4.77
C LEU A 109 -14.22 9.67 -6.17
N GLY A 110 -14.18 8.87 -7.23
CA GLY A 110 -14.22 9.33 -8.62
C GLY A 110 -15.65 9.65 -9.06
N ASN A 111 -16.48 8.63 -9.20
CA ASN A 111 -17.88 8.73 -9.59
C ASN A 111 -18.80 7.99 -8.58
N PRO A 112 -18.85 8.40 -7.31
CA PRO A 112 -19.61 7.69 -6.29
C PRO A 112 -21.12 7.79 -6.49
N GLN A 113 -21.84 6.74 -6.08
CA GLN A 113 -23.29 6.84 -5.90
C GLN A 113 -23.58 7.66 -4.64
N LYS A 114 -24.38 8.72 -4.79
CA LYS A 114 -24.78 9.59 -3.67
C LYS A 114 -25.94 9.01 -2.89
N PRO A 115 -26.05 9.27 -1.57
CA PRO A 115 -25.12 10.08 -0.77
C PRO A 115 -23.84 9.34 -0.36
N VAL A 116 -22.72 10.06 -0.33
CA VAL A 116 -21.41 9.54 0.11
C VAL A 116 -21.12 9.96 1.53
N LEU A 117 -20.91 9.00 2.41
CA LEU A 117 -20.41 9.20 3.76
C LEU A 117 -18.94 8.78 3.85
N ALA A 118 -18.05 9.71 4.19
CA ALA A 118 -16.69 9.38 4.57
C ALA A 118 -16.57 9.28 6.10
N VAL A 119 -15.88 8.24 6.57
CA VAL A 119 -15.56 8.06 7.99
C VAL A 119 -14.05 8.12 8.15
N VAL A 120 -13.55 9.11 8.86
CA VAL A 120 -12.11 9.33 9.08
C VAL A 120 -11.79 9.30 10.56
N GLY A 121 -10.91 8.38 10.95
CA GLY A 121 -10.42 8.25 12.32
C GLY A 121 -8.91 8.40 12.41
N GLY A 122 -8.41 8.69 13.59
CA GLY A 122 -6.99 8.80 13.86
C GLY A 122 -6.70 9.47 15.20
N ALA A 123 -5.42 9.55 15.54
CA ALA A 123 -4.97 10.18 16.78
C ALA A 123 -4.91 11.70 16.64
N LYS A 124 -4.42 12.21 15.50
CA LYS A 124 -4.08 13.62 15.29
C LYS A 124 -4.69 14.21 14.03
N VAL A 125 -5.26 15.42 14.13
CA VAL A 125 -5.77 16.20 12.98
C VAL A 125 -4.60 16.63 12.08
N SER A 126 -3.47 17.06 12.67
CA SER A 126 -2.28 17.54 11.95
C SER A 126 -1.81 16.58 10.87
N SER A 127 -1.90 15.27 11.11
CA SER A 127 -1.45 14.26 10.17
C SER A 127 -2.39 14.04 8.98
N LYS A 128 -3.62 14.57 9.00
CA LYS A 128 -4.69 14.30 8.02
C LYS A 128 -5.42 15.55 7.53
N ILE A 129 -4.91 16.74 7.82
CA ILE A 129 -5.62 17.99 7.55
C ILE A 129 -5.90 18.19 6.07
N ASP A 130 -4.94 17.88 5.21
CA ASP A 130 -5.10 18.02 3.75
C ASP A 130 -6.06 16.95 3.19
N LEU A 131 -6.04 15.75 3.76
CA LEU A 131 -7.03 14.71 3.43
C LEU A 131 -8.45 15.20 3.79
N LEU A 132 -8.64 15.73 4.99
CA LEU A 132 -9.96 16.23 5.44
C LEU A 132 -10.46 17.38 4.55
N LYS A 133 -9.61 18.35 4.22
CA LYS A 133 -9.94 19.44 3.29
C LYS A 133 -10.36 18.94 1.92
N ASN A 134 -9.67 17.93 1.41
CA ASN A 134 -10.01 17.33 0.11
C ASN A 134 -11.34 16.57 0.17
N LEU A 135 -11.58 15.80 1.24
CA LEU A 135 -12.82 15.02 1.40
C LEU A 135 -14.06 15.90 1.56
N VAL A 136 -13.98 16.98 2.34
CA VAL A 136 -15.13 17.88 2.57
C VAL A 136 -15.77 18.39 1.28
N SER A 137 -14.97 18.57 0.22
CA SER A 137 -15.48 19.00 -1.09
C SER A 137 -16.03 17.88 -1.97
N LYS A 138 -15.82 16.61 -1.59
CA LYS A 138 -16.16 15.44 -2.43
C LYS A 138 -17.25 14.55 -1.88
N VAL A 139 -17.56 14.68 -0.58
CA VAL A 139 -18.53 13.82 0.09
C VAL A 139 -19.74 14.58 0.59
N ASP A 140 -20.88 13.90 0.74
CA ASP A 140 -22.11 14.51 1.23
C ASP A 140 -22.14 14.59 2.77
N ALA A 141 -21.41 13.72 3.46
CA ALA A 141 -21.22 13.74 4.91
C ALA A 141 -19.83 13.23 5.30
N LEU A 142 -19.26 13.82 6.36
CA LEU A 142 -17.97 13.45 6.91
C LEU A 142 -18.12 13.17 8.42
N ALA A 143 -17.90 11.92 8.82
CA ALA A 143 -17.85 11.52 10.21
C ALA A 143 -16.40 11.44 10.68
N ILE A 144 -16.09 12.15 11.76
CA ILE A 144 -14.73 12.17 12.34
C ILE A 144 -14.75 11.39 13.65
N GLY A 145 -13.87 10.40 13.76
CA GLY A 145 -13.75 9.52 14.92
C GLY A 145 -12.34 9.51 15.53
N GLY A 146 -12.18 8.70 16.57
CA GLY A 146 -10.88 8.55 17.25
C GLY A 146 -10.43 9.80 18.01
N GLY A 147 -9.14 9.88 18.36
CA GLY A 147 -8.57 10.99 19.11
C GLY A 147 -8.67 12.32 18.40
N MET A 148 -8.66 12.34 17.06
CA MET A 148 -8.80 13.58 16.30
C MET A 148 -10.18 14.23 16.47
N ALA A 149 -11.25 13.47 16.76
CA ALA A 149 -12.57 14.03 17.02
C ALA A 149 -12.56 14.99 18.22
N ASN A 150 -11.69 14.73 19.20
CA ASN A 150 -11.57 15.59 20.39
C ASN A 150 -11.13 17.02 20.04
N THR A 151 -10.27 17.18 19.02
CA THR A 151 -9.85 18.50 18.55
C THR A 151 -11.03 19.28 17.94
N PHE A 152 -11.91 18.62 17.19
CA PHE A 152 -13.13 19.24 16.66
C PHE A 152 -14.15 19.56 17.75
N LEU A 153 -14.28 18.69 18.76
CA LEU A 153 -15.14 18.95 19.92
C LEU A 153 -14.62 20.17 20.73
N ALA A 154 -13.32 20.21 21.01
CA ALA A 154 -12.68 21.33 21.68
C ALA A 154 -12.83 22.63 20.89
N ALA A 155 -12.71 22.60 19.55
CA ALA A 155 -12.95 23.76 18.69
C ALA A 155 -14.37 24.30 18.77
N ARG A 156 -15.35 23.43 19.08
CA ARG A 156 -16.77 23.80 19.35
C ARG A 156 -17.04 24.19 20.80
N GLY A 157 -16.01 24.22 21.66
CA GLY A 157 -16.13 24.63 23.07
C GLY A 157 -16.49 23.49 24.04
N TYR A 158 -16.52 22.22 23.60
CA TYR A 158 -16.73 21.09 24.48
C TYR A 158 -15.47 20.76 25.29
N SER A 159 -15.62 20.41 26.56
CA SER A 159 -14.51 19.90 27.36
C SER A 159 -14.22 18.45 26.97
N VAL A 160 -12.96 18.16 26.67
CA VAL A 160 -12.47 16.82 26.31
C VAL A 160 -11.66 16.16 27.44
N GLY A 161 -11.58 16.82 28.60
CA GLY A 161 -10.87 16.34 29.78
C GLY A 161 -9.40 16.05 29.49
N LYS A 162 -8.94 14.83 29.85
CA LYS A 162 -7.56 14.36 29.64
C LYS A 162 -7.38 13.62 28.31
N SER A 163 -8.38 13.65 27.43
CA SER A 163 -8.29 12.96 26.13
C SER A 163 -7.26 13.63 25.22
N LEU A 164 -6.68 12.84 24.32
CA LEU A 164 -5.75 13.35 23.31
C LEU A 164 -6.43 14.44 22.48
N CYS A 165 -5.86 15.63 22.45
CA CYS A 165 -6.39 16.79 21.72
C CYS A 165 -5.25 17.71 21.27
N GLU A 166 -5.30 18.21 20.04
CA GLU A 166 -4.38 19.21 19.51
C GLU A 166 -5.02 20.61 19.66
N HIS A 167 -4.85 21.20 20.84
CA HIS A 167 -5.46 22.50 21.19
C HIS A 167 -5.00 23.68 20.31
N ASP A 168 -3.79 23.61 19.78
CA ASP A 168 -3.20 24.57 18.83
C ASP A 168 -3.88 24.51 17.44
N LEU A 169 -4.54 23.41 17.10
CA LEU A 169 -5.26 23.26 15.84
C LEU A 169 -6.78 23.53 15.92
N THR A 170 -7.29 23.97 17.06
CA THR A 170 -8.72 24.26 17.20
C THR A 170 -9.22 25.37 16.25
N ALA A 171 -8.37 26.34 15.92
CA ALA A 171 -8.71 27.35 14.92
C ALA A 171 -8.86 26.78 13.50
N THR A 172 -8.03 25.80 13.15
CA THR A 172 -8.08 25.13 11.85
C THR A 172 -9.22 24.11 11.77
N ALA A 173 -9.62 23.55 12.92
CA ALA A 173 -10.71 22.58 13.03
C ALA A 173 -12.12 23.24 13.02
N LYS A 174 -12.22 24.55 13.08
CA LYS A 174 -13.46 25.32 12.90
C LYS A 174 -13.81 25.49 11.43
#